data_334339036c3f37f33812160c2def53de
#
_entry.id   334339036c3f37f33812160c2def53de
#
_cell.length_a   1.000
_cell.length_b   1.000
_cell.length_c   1.000
_cell.angle_alpha   90.00
_cell.angle_beta   90.00
_cell.angle_gamma   90.00
#
_symmetry.space_group_name_H-M   'P 1'
#
loop_
_entity.id
_entity.type
_entity.pdbx_description
1 polymer ?
#
loop_
_entity_poly.entity_id
_entity_poly.type
_entity_poly.pdbx_seq_one_letter_code
_entity_poly.pdbx_strand_id
1 'polypeptide(L)'
;LRFAAWATSPIHRNHRTDASVRTDPERFILDNTGIMRPPHVPELRLHLATEAHELWLKAEEELEAIGLPPPFWAFAWAGGQGLARYVLDHPDSVSGRRVLDFASGSGLVAIAAAKAGASAVLAADIDPWTETAIRLNAALNGVDIAFTGLDLVGKPVAADVLLAGDVFYDRAFADLLVPWFLELTEKGVSVLVGDPGRAYLPKERLRAEATYQVPVTRALEDSEVKKTTVWRFI
;
A
#
# COMPACT_ATOMS: atom_id res chain seq x y z
N LEU A 1 11.33 -9.02 -15.19
CA LEU A 1 9.90 -8.65 -15.27
C LEU A 1 9.82 -7.19 -15.69
N ARG A 2 9.20 -6.90 -16.84
CA ARG A 2 9.16 -5.55 -17.43
C ARG A 2 8.05 -4.74 -16.75
N PHE A 3 8.38 -3.99 -15.72
CA PHE A 3 7.48 -3.01 -15.07
C PHE A 3 7.31 -1.69 -15.86
N ALA A 4 7.93 -1.55 -17.02
CA ALA A 4 8.11 -0.26 -17.69
C ALA A 4 7.03 0.12 -18.72
N ALA A 5 5.95 -0.64 -18.91
CA ALA A 5 5.04 -0.41 -20.04
C ALA A 5 3.69 0.24 -19.68
N TRP A 6 3.38 0.50 -18.40
CA TRP A 6 2.03 0.94 -17.97
C TRP A 6 1.82 2.44 -17.78
N ALA A 7 2.89 3.25 -17.81
CA ALA A 7 2.82 4.67 -17.48
C ALA A 7 2.34 5.61 -18.62
N THR A 8 1.96 5.10 -19.81
CA THR A 8 1.72 5.96 -20.98
C THR A 8 0.34 5.87 -21.63
N SER A 9 -0.66 5.28 -21.02
CA SER A 9 -2.02 5.28 -21.59
C SER A 9 -2.89 6.39 -20.99
N PRO A 10 -3.38 7.34 -21.81
CA PRO A 10 -4.32 8.35 -21.35
C PRO A 10 -5.66 7.72 -21.02
N ILE A 11 -6.16 7.96 -19.80
CA ILE A 11 -7.48 7.57 -19.35
C ILE A 11 -8.53 8.31 -20.19
N HIS A 12 -9.03 7.69 -21.24
CA HIS A 12 -10.22 8.16 -21.94
C HIS A 12 -11.46 7.63 -21.21
N ARG A 13 -12.16 8.56 -20.52
CA ARG A 13 -13.54 8.33 -20.06
C ARG A 13 -14.43 8.16 -21.28
N ASN A 14 -14.91 6.95 -21.51
CA ASN A 14 -16.12 6.72 -22.28
C ASN A 14 -17.09 5.88 -21.47
N HIS A 15 -18.10 6.53 -20.90
CA HIS A 15 -19.28 5.86 -20.37
C HIS A 15 -20.02 5.13 -21.53
N ARG A 16 -19.89 3.82 -21.57
CA ARG A 16 -20.88 2.95 -22.18
C ARG A 16 -21.24 1.88 -21.16
N THR A 17 -22.48 1.97 -20.69
CA THR A 17 -23.17 0.93 -19.92
C THR A 17 -23.30 -0.31 -20.79
N ASP A 18 -22.46 -1.32 -20.52
CA ASP A 18 -22.70 -2.68 -20.98
C ASP A 18 -22.78 -3.59 -19.76
N ALA A 19 -23.80 -4.46 -19.74
CA ALA A 19 -24.11 -5.36 -18.64
C ALA A 19 -23.12 -6.54 -18.66
N SER A 20 -21.84 -6.27 -18.36
CA SER A 20 -20.84 -7.29 -18.08
C SER A 20 -21.06 -7.79 -16.64
N VAL A 21 -20.96 -9.07 -16.45
CA VAL A 21 -20.99 -9.76 -15.15
C VAL A 21 -20.10 -9.00 -14.20
N ARG A 22 -20.69 -8.24 -13.26
CA ARG A 22 -19.94 -7.54 -12.21
C ARG A 22 -19.36 -8.63 -11.31
N THR A 23 -18.08 -8.91 -11.47
CA THR A 23 -17.36 -9.79 -10.55
C THR A 23 -17.50 -9.19 -9.16
N ASP A 24 -18.06 -9.95 -8.22
CA ASP A 24 -18.18 -9.55 -6.82
C ASP A 24 -16.76 -9.47 -6.23
N PRO A 25 -16.26 -8.27 -5.84
CA PRO A 25 -14.89 -8.14 -5.35
C PRO A 25 -14.61 -8.98 -4.11
N GLU A 26 -15.57 -9.12 -3.21
CA GLU A 26 -15.42 -9.92 -2.00
C GLU A 26 -15.22 -11.39 -2.34
N ARG A 27 -16.08 -11.93 -3.19
CA ARG A 27 -15.98 -13.31 -3.63
C ARG A 27 -14.66 -13.56 -4.38
N PHE A 28 -14.28 -12.66 -5.27
CA PHE A 28 -13.01 -12.78 -6.00
C PHE A 28 -11.80 -12.81 -5.05
N ILE A 29 -11.74 -11.90 -4.07
CA ILE A 29 -10.66 -11.86 -3.08
C ILE A 29 -10.63 -13.18 -2.29
N LEU A 30 -11.78 -13.64 -1.80
CA LEU A 30 -11.85 -14.87 -1.00
C LEU A 30 -11.48 -16.13 -1.81
N ASP A 31 -11.86 -16.20 -3.09
CA ASP A 31 -11.58 -17.34 -3.95
C ASP A 31 -10.10 -17.38 -4.42
N ASN A 32 -9.39 -16.24 -4.45
CA ASN A 32 -8.02 -16.13 -4.98
C ASN A 32 -6.94 -15.81 -3.92
N THR A 33 -7.32 -15.75 -2.64
CA THR A 33 -6.38 -15.47 -1.53
C THR A 33 -6.53 -16.47 -0.40
N GLY A 34 -5.48 -16.58 0.41
CA GLY A 34 -5.50 -17.28 1.68
C GLY A 34 -5.25 -16.34 2.85
N ILE A 35 -5.69 -16.72 4.05
CA ILE A 35 -5.34 -15.97 5.27
C ILE A 35 -3.89 -16.30 5.61
N MET A 36 -3.02 -15.31 5.45
CA MET A 36 -1.59 -15.43 5.70
C MET A 36 -1.12 -14.43 6.76
N ARG A 37 0.05 -14.72 7.32
CA ARG A 37 0.77 -13.81 8.21
C ARG A 37 2.00 -13.30 7.48
N PRO A 38 2.11 -11.98 7.22
CA PRO A 38 3.32 -11.45 6.61
C PRO A 38 4.54 -11.78 7.48
N PRO A 39 5.63 -12.30 6.89
CA PRO A 39 6.72 -12.87 7.69
C PRO A 39 7.41 -11.87 8.61
N HIS A 40 7.40 -10.59 8.27
CA HIS A 40 8.02 -9.55 9.10
C HIS A 40 7.08 -8.94 10.16
N VAL A 41 5.76 -9.17 10.05
CA VAL A 41 4.72 -8.75 11.00
C VAL A 41 3.72 -9.88 11.25
N PRO A 42 4.18 -11.01 11.83
CA PRO A 42 3.37 -12.22 11.99
C PRO A 42 2.19 -12.05 12.96
N GLU A 43 2.12 -10.94 13.67
CA GLU A 43 1.00 -10.55 14.51
C GLU A 43 -0.26 -10.25 13.71
N LEU A 44 -0.10 -9.85 12.44
CA LEU A 44 -1.20 -9.48 11.54
C LEU A 44 -1.62 -10.66 10.67
N ARG A 45 -2.90 -10.67 10.30
CA ARG A 45 -3.48 -11.65 9.38
C ARG A 45 -4.10 -10.91 8.20
N LEU A 46 -3.76 -11.33 7.00
CA LEU A 46 -4.25 -10.70 5.77
C LEU A 46 -4.70 -11.76 4.77
N HIS A 47 -5.70 -11.44 3.97
CA HIS A 47 -5.99 -12.13 2.72
C HIS A 47 -4.91 -11.74 1.70
N LEU A 48 -4.02 -12.69 1.40
CA LEU A 48 -2.93 -12.50 0.43
C LEU A 48 -2.95 -13.63 -0.60
N ALA A 49 -2.44 -13.36 -1.79
CA ALA A 49 -2.28 -14.39 -2.81
C ALA A 49 -1.31 -15.47 -2.33
N THR A 50 -1.76 -16.72 -2.35
CA THR A 50 -0.95 -17.89 -1.97
C THR A 50 0.07 -18.23 -3.05
N GLU A 51 -0.29 -18.01 -4.31
CA GLU A 51 0.54 -18.20 -5.51
C GLU A 51 0.59 -16.87 -6.27
N ALA A 52 1.61 -16.08 -5.99
CA ALA A 52 1.78 -14.75 -6.59
C ALA A 52 1.75 -14.80 -8.13
N HIS A 53 2.29 -15.87 -8.73
CA HIS A 53 2.37 -16.02 -10.17
C HIS A 53 1.00 -16.31 -10.80
N GLU A 54 0.18 -17.17 -10.19
CA GLU A 54 -1.13 -17.53 -10.76
C GLU A 54 -2.11 -16.36 -10.70
N LEU A 55 -2.19 -15.64 -9.58
CA LEU A 55 -3.05 -14.47 -9.47
C LEU A 55 -2.58 -13.36 -10.42
N TRP A 56 -1.26 -13.19 -10.54
CA TRP A 56 -0.68 -12.19 -11.44
C TRP A 56 -1.03 -12.48 -12.91
N LEU A 57 -0.91 -13.73 -13.36
CA LEU A 57 -1.25 -14.11 -14.73
C LEU A 57 -2.76 -14.03 -14.99
N LYS A 58 -3.60 -14.50 -14.06
CA LYS A 58 -5.05 -14.36 -14.17
C LYS A 58 -5.47 -12.88 -14.17
N ALA A 59 -4.84 -12.09 -13.32
CA ALA A 59 -5.14 -10.67 -13.23
C ALA A 59 -4.66 -9.90 -14.48
N GLU A 60 -3.52 -10.26 -15.08
CA GLU A 60 -3.07 -9.63 -16.32
C GLU A 60 -4.05 -9.89 -17.48
N GLU A 61 -4.56 -11.12 -17.64
CA GLU A 61 -5.50 -11.47 -18.71
C GLU A 61 -6.94 -10.99 -18.43
N GLU A 62 -7.45 -11.19 -17.21
CA GLU A 62 -8.84 -10.88 -16.86
C GLU A 62 -9.02 -9.40 -16.48
N LEU A 63 -8.06 -8.80 -15.76
CA LEU A 63 -8.12 -7.41 -15.32
C LEU A 63 -7.77 -6.45 -16.45
N GLU A 64 -6.83 -6.79 -17.34
CA GLU A 64 -6.55 -6.02 -18.54
C GLU A 64 -7.78 -6.00 -19.47
N ALA A 65 -8.47 -7.13 -19.61
CA ALA A 65 -9.70 -7.22 -20.40
C ALA A 65 -10.84 -6.34 -19.87
N ILE A 66 -10.88 -6.06 -18.57
CA ILE A 66 -11.86 -5.20 -17.90
C ILE A 66 -11.29 -3.85 -17.45
N GLY A 67 -10.02 -3.55 -17.80
CA GLY A 67 -9.36 -2.26 -17.54
C GLY A 67 -9.01 -2.02 -16.08
N LEU A 68 -8.78 -3.05 -15.28
CA LEU A 68 -8.36 -2.94 -13.90
C LEU A 68 -6.82 -3.01 -13.75
N PRO A 69 -6.24 -2.33 -12.75
CA PRO A 69 -4.81 -2.39 -12.49
C PRO A 69 -4.37 -3.76 -11.93
N PRO A 70 -3.06 -4.08 -11.98
CA PRO A 70 -2.52 -5.26 -11.31
C PRO A 70 -2.92 -5.32 -9.83
N PRO A 71 -3.14 -6.53 -9.26
CA PRO A 71 -3.70 -6.70 -7.92
C PRO A 71 -2.67 -6.44 -6.83
N PHE A 72 -2.13 -5.22 -6.73
CA PHE A 72 -1.13 -4.84 -5.73
C PHE A 72 -1.61 -5.06 -4.29
N TRP A 73 -2.94 -4.95 -4.06
CA TRP A 73 -3.59 -5.21 -2.77
C TRP A 73 -3.44 -6.66 -2.28
N ALA A 74 -3.17 -7.61 -3.17
CA ALA A 74 -3.07 -9.03 -2.82
C ALA A 74 -1.70 -9.42 -2.23
N PHE A 75 -0.80 -8.47 -2.01
CA PHE A 75 0.58 -8.76 -1.59
C PHE A 75 1.03 -7.89 -0.41
N ALA A 76 1.86 -8.49 0.46
CA ALA A 76 2.55 -7.77 1.52
C ALA A 76 3.94 -7.34 1.04
N TRP A 77 4.03 -6.18 0.41
CA TRP A 77 5.25 -5.63 -0.15
C TRP A 77 6.29 -5.31 0.93
N ALA A 78 7.57 -5.38 0.58
CA ALA A 78 8.68 -5.24 1.53
C ALA A 78 8.67 -3.90 2.27
N GLY A 79 8.41 -2.78 1.59
CA GLY A 79 8.33 -1.46 2.20
C GLY A 79 7.17 -1.36 3.19
N GLY A 80 6.00 -1.88 2.81
CA GLY A 80 4.84 -1.95 3.69
C GLY A 80 5.10 -2.81 4.93
N GLN A 81 5.74 -3.98 4.79
CA GLN A 81 6.09 -4.83 5.94
C GLN A 81 7.09 -4.14 6.89
N GLY A 82 8.14 -3.50 6.35
CA GLY A 82 9.12 -2.77 7.15
C GLY A 82 8.49 -1.59 7.89
N LEU A 83 7.61 -0.83 7.23
CA LEU A 83 6.90 0.29 7.83
C LEU A 83 5.90 -0.17 8.92
N ALA A 84 5.15 -1.23 8.64
CA ALA A 84 4.23 -1.81 9.63
C ALA A 84 4.98 -2.32 10.87
N ARG A 85 6.15 -2.98 10.69
CA ARG A 85 7.01 -3.40 11.81
C ARG A 85 7.48 -2.20 12.63
N TYR A 86 7.96 -1.14 11.96
CA TYR A 86 8.38 0.08 12.63
C TYR A 86 7.28 0.68 13.49
N VAL A 87 6.08 0.81 12.94
CA VAL A 87 4.91 1.37 13.66
C VAL A 87 4.55 0.53 14.88
N LEU A 88 4.59 -0.81 14.78
CA LEU A 88 4.31 -1.70 15.92
C LEU A 88 5.40 -1.65 16.98
N ASP A 89 6.68 -1.50 16.60
CA ASP A 89 7.81 -1.39 17.53
C ASP A 89 7.90 0.01 18.17
N HIS A 90 7.40 1.05 17.48
CA HIS A 90 7.45 2.44 17.90
C HIS A 90 6.02 3.05 17.90
N PRO A 91 5.12 2.59 18.80
CA PRO A 91 3.73 3.02 18.80
C PRO A 91 3.58 4.54 18.98
N ASP A 92 4.51 5.21 19.67
CA ASP A 92 4.53 6.67 19.83
C ASP A 92 4.56 7.42 18.49
N SER A 93 4.95 6.76 17.42
CA SER A 93 4.93 7.35 16.06
C SER A 93 3.52 7.64 15.56
N VAL A 94 2.50 6.91 16.06
CA VAL A 94 1.10 6.99 15.60
C VAL A 94 0.07 7.05 16.73
N SER A 95 0.41 6.64 17.96
CA SER A 95 -0.53 6.55 19.09
C SER A 95 -1.20 7.89 19.38
N GLY A 96 -2.53 7.89 19.49
CA GLY A 96 -3.35 9.08 19.72
C GLY A 96 -3.45 10.02 18.53
N ARG A 97 -2.82 9.71 17.39
CA ARG A 97 -2.77 10.55 16.18
C ARG A 97 -3.76 10.09 15.12
N ARG A 98 -4.17 11.01 14.24
CA ARG A 98 -4.90 10.70 13.02
C ARG A 98 -3.89 10.27 11.95
N VAL A 99 -4.07 9.07 11.41
CA VAL A 99 -3.15 8.46 10.45
C VAL A 99 -3.82 8.34 9.08
N LEU A 100 -3.09 8.74 8.04
CA LEU A 100 -3.40 8.43 6.64
C LEU A 100 -2.41 7.36 6.17
N ASP A 101 -2.89 6.18 5.78
CA ASP A 101 -2.14 5.18 5.04
C ASP A 101 -2.40 5.39 3.55
N PHE A 102 -1.41 5.92 2.83
CA PHE A 102 -1.50 6.31 1.42
C PHE A 102 -0.96 5.20 0.51
N ALA A 103 -1.69 4.92 -0.58
CA ALA A 103 -1.49 3.76 -1.45
C ALA A 103 -1.49 2.45 -0.63
N SER A 104 -2.57 2.27 0.13
CA SER A 104 -2.68 1.34 1.24
C SER A 104 -2.66 -0.14 0.83
N GLY A 105 -3.04 -0.47 -0.42
CA GLY A 105 -3.06 -1.83 -0.96
C GLY A 105 -3.82 -2.82 -0.07
N SER A 106 -3.12 -3.75 0.56
CA SER A 106 -3.73 -4.74 1.47
C SER A 106 -4.25 -4.17 2.81
N GLY A 107 -3.97 -2.90 3.12
CA GLY A 107 -4.25 -2.30 4.42
C GLY A 107 -3.26 -2.68 5.53
N LEU A 108 -2.15 -3.32 5.18
CA LEU A 108 -1.15 -3.80 6.13
C LEU A 108 -0.68 -2.71 7.11
N VAL A 109 -0.32 -1.54 6.57
CA VAL A 109 0.22 -0.43 7.36
C VAL A 109 -0.89 0.26 8.15
N ALA A 110 -2.07 0.44 7.56
CA ALA A 110 -3.26 0.96 8.25
C ALA A 110 -3.64 0.10 9.47
N ILE A 111 -3.64 -1.24 9.30
CA ILE A 111 -3.94 -2.19 10.39
C ILE A 111 -2.87 -2.09 11.49
N ALA A 112 -1.59 -2.00 11.13
CA ALA A 112 -0.51 -1.81 12.08
C ALA A 112 -0.68 -0.51 12.88
N ALA A 113 -1.03 0.60 12.22
CA ALA A 113 -1.27 1.89 12.86
C ALA A 113 -2.46 1.85 13.83
N ALA A 114 -3.57 1.21 13.44
CA ALA A 114 -4.73 1.03 14.32
C ALA A 114 -4.37 0.20 15.56
N LYS A 115 -3.62 -0.90 15.39
CA LYS A 115 -3.14 -1.73 16.52
C LYS A 115 -2.14 -1.02 17.42
N ALA A 116 -1.36 -0.10 16.88
CA ALA A 116 -0.42 0.74 17.62
C ALA A 116 -1.09 1.94 18.33
N GLY A 117 -2.43 2.02 18.29
CA GLY A 117 -3.20 3.01 19.07
C GLY A 117 -3.42 4.34 18.37
N ALA A 118 -3.38 4.39 17.04
CA ALA A 118 -3.85 5.57 16.30
C ALA A 118 -5.29 5.92 16.69
N SER A 119 -5.58 7.21 16.85
CA SER A 119 -6.94 7.68 17.24
C SER A 119 -7.95 7.54 16.11
N ALA A 120 -7.50 7.59 14.86
CA ALA A 120 -8.26 7.32 13.67
C ALA A 120 -7.30 6.92 12.54
N VAL A 121 -7.72 6.00 11.68
CA VAL A 121 -6.96 5.58 10.52
C VAL A 121 -7.83 5.71 9.27
N LEU A 122 -7.33 6.44 8.28
CA LEU A 122 -7.87 6.51 6.94
C LEU A 122 -6.92 5.80 5.99
N ALA A 123 -7.37 4.77 5.32
CA ALA A 123 -6.68 4.14 4.21
C ALA A 123 -7.13 4.78 2.90
N ALA A 124 -6.18 5.15 2.05
CA ALA A 124 -6.45 5.76 0.74
C ALA A 124 -5.79 4.95 -0.37
N ASP A 125 -6.57 4.56 -1.36
CA ASP A 125 -6.09 3.89 -2.55
C ASP A 125 -7.04 4.12 -3.72
N ILE A 126 -6.52 4.28 -4.93
CA ILE A 126 -7.32 4.52 -6.14
C ILE A 126 -7.82 3.24 -6.80
N ASP A 127 -7.26 2.08 -6.42
CA ASP A 127 -7.74 0.78 -6.90
C ASP A 127 -9.08 0.45 -6.22
N PRO A 128 -10.17 0.25 -6.98
CA PRO A 128 -11.50 0.01 -6.43
C PRO A 128 -11.62 -1.31 -5.64
N TRP A 129 -10.70 -2.26 -5.81
CA TRP A 129 -10.70 -3.54 -5.08
C TRP A 129 -10.10 -3.40 -3.67
N THR A 130 -9.28 -2.41 -3.47
CA THR A 130 -8.59 -2.15 -2.21
C THR A 130 -9.56 -1.91 -1.05
N GLU A 131 -10.69 -1.23 -1.26
CA GLU A 131 -11.72 -1.04 -0.22
C GLU A 131 -12.17 -2.37 0.38
N THR A 132 -12.49 -3.33 -0.49
CA THR A 132 -12.94 -4.66 -0.05
C THR A 132 -11.81 -5.43 0.62
N ALA A 133 -10.58 -5.39 0.08
CA ALA A 133 -9.42 -6.05 0.67
C ALA A 133 -9.13 -5.50 2.08
N ILE A 134 -9.12 -4.18 2.24
CA ILE A 134 -8.89 -3.53 3.55
C ILE A 134 -9.99 -3.89 4.54
N ARG A 135 -11.26 -3.85 4.15
CA ARG A 135 -12.38 -4.21 5.01
C ARG A 135 -12.27 -5.64 5.53
N LEU A 136 -11.96 -6.61 4.65
CA LEU A 136 -11.75 -8.00 5.03
C LEU A 136 -10.55 -8.17 5.97
N ASN A 137 -9.45 -7.51 5.65
CA ASN A 137 -8.22 -7.58 6.44
C ASN A 137 -8.35 -6.88 7.80
N ALA A 138 -9.04 -5.75 7.88
CA ALA A 138 -9.36 -5.06 9.12
C ALA A 138 -10.23 -5.93 10.04
N ALA A 139 -11.26 -6.58 9.50
CA ALA A 139 -12.11 -7.53 10.24
C ALA A 139 -11.31 -8.70 10.81
N LEU A 140 -10.38 -9.31 10.04
CA LEU A 140 -9.49 -10.37 10.53
C LEU A 140 -8.63 -9.95 11.73
N ASN A 141 -8.31 -8.67 11.82
CA ASN A 141 -7.46 -8.12 12.86
C ASN A 141 -8.23 -7.41 13.99
N GLY A 142 -9.55 -7.31 13.89
CA GLY A 142 -10.41 -6.69 14.89
C GLY A 142 -10.14 -5.19 15.05
N VAL A 143 -9.92 -4.47 13.95
CA VAL A 143 -9.70 -3.03 13.91
C VAL A 143 -10.66 -2.34 12.95
N ASP A 144 -10.95 -1.06 13.23
CA ASP A 144 -11.76 -0.20 12.36
C ASP A 144 -10.85 0.72 11.55
N ILE A 145 -11.04 0.73 10.22
CA ILE A 145 -10.29 1.56 9.29
C ILE A 145 -11.29 2.21 8.33
N ALA A 146 -11.25 3.53 8.25
CA ALA A 146 -11.99 4.26 7.21
C ALA A 146 -11.25 4.14 5.88
N PHE A 147 -11.99 4.18 4.78
CA PHE A 147 -11.44 4.08 3.43
C PHE A 147 -11.85 5.27 2.55
N THR A 148 -10.98 5.66 1.63
CA THR A 148 -11.29 6.57 0.52
C THR A 148 -10.63 6.11 -0.78
N GLY A 149 -11.42 6.03 -1.86
CA GLY A 149 -10.94 5.78 -3.24
C GLY A 149 -10.53 7.05 -3.99
N LEU A 150 -10.41 8.19 -3.31
CA LEU A 150 -10.05 9.45 -3.94
C LEU A 150 -8.54 9.52 -4.18
N ASP A 151 -8.16 10.04 -5.33
CA ASP A 151 -6.79 10.50 -5.53
C ASP A 151 -6.51 11.72 -4.64
N LEU A 152 -5.58 11.54 -3.68
CA LEU A 152 -5.21 12.56 -2.70
C LEU A 152 -3.92 13.32 -3.06
N VAL A 153 -3.22 12.95 -4.13
CA VAL A 153 -1.96 13.59 -4.52
C VAL A 153 -2.17 15.08 -4.77
N GLY A 154 -1.31 15.90 -4.15
CA GLY A 154 -1.40 17.37 -4.22
C GLY A 154 -2.55 17.98 -3.44
N LYS A 155 -3.31 17.21 -2.66
CA LYS A 155 -4.42 17.73 -1.85
C LYS A 155 -4.03 17.86 -0.38
N PRO A 156 -4.64 18.82 0.36
CA PRO A 156 -4.50 18.87 1.80
C PRO A 156 -5.15 17.63 2.44
N VAL A 157 -4.52 17.10 3.49
CA VAL A 157 -5.03 15.95 4.25
C VAL A 157 -5.25 16.32 5.71
N ALA A 158 -6.30 15.77 6.31
CA ALA A 158 -6.62 15.98 7.71
C ALA A 158 -5.99 14.88 8.58
N ALA A 159 -4.67 14.71 8.48
CA ALA A 159 -3.91 13.70 9.21
C ALA A 159 -2.73 14.35 9.95
N ASP A 160 -2.32 13.74 11.06
CA ASP A 160 -1.14 14.13 11.83
C ASP A 160 0.09 13.33 11.36
N VAL A 161 -0.16 12.13 10.79
CA VAL A 161 0.86 11.23 10.24
C VAL A 161 0.39 10.69 8.90
N LEU A 162 1.27 10.71 7.89
CA LEU A 162 1.10 9.98 6.63
C LEU A 162 2.10 8.83 6.59
N LEU A 163 1.60 7.64 6.28
CA LEU A 163 2.38 6.42 6.08
C LEU A 163 2.26 6.00 4.61
N ALA A 164 3.37 5.59 3.98
CA ALA A 164 3.35 5.08 2.61
C ALA A 164 4.39 3.97 2.43
N GLY A 165 3.98 2.80 1.93
CA GLY A 165 4.85 1.67 1.65
C GLY A 165 5.08 1.48 0.16
N ASP A 166 6.34 1.30 -0.28
CA ASP A 166 6.72 0.94 -1.65
C ASP A 166 6.25 1.90 -2.77
N VAL A 167 6.13 3.20 -2.50
CA VAL A 167 5.54 4.16 -3.46
C VAL A 167 6.51 4.75 -4.49
N PHE A 168 7.83 4.48 -4.38
CA PHE A 168 8.85 5.09 -5.26
C PHE A 168 9.36 4.17 -6.38
N TYR A 169 8.50 3.29 -6.90
CA TYR A 169 8.83 2.34 -7.97
C TYR A 169 8.68 2.92 -9.39
N ASP A 170 7.90 3.97 -9.57
CA ASP A 170 7.65 4.65 -10.84
C ASP A 170 8.10 6.11 -10.79
N ARG A 171 8.73 6.59 -11.88
CA ARG A 171 9.31 7.93 -11.92
C ARG A 171 8.24 9.02 -11.92
N ALA A 172 7.23 8.88 -12.79
CA ALA A 172 6.21 9.91 -12.92
C ALA A 172 5.40 10.04 -11.62
N PHE A 173 5.16 8.93 -10.95
CA PHE A 173 4.51 8.92 -9.65
C PHE A 173 5.39 9.55 -8.57
N ALA A 174 6.68 9.22 -8.52
CA ALA A 174 7.63 9.85 -7.59
C ALA A 174 7.73 11.37 -7.79
N ASP A 175 7.74 11.83 -9.04
CA ASP A 175 7.79 13.27 -9.39
C ASP A 175 6.55 14.04 -8.88
N LEU A 176 5.42 13.37 -8.69
CA LEU A 176 4.21 13.93 -8.07
C LEU A 176 4.22 13.84 -6.54
N LEU A 177 4.71 12.71 -5.99
CA LEU A 177 4.69 12.46 -4.54
C LEU A 177 5.69 13.32 -3.78
N VAL A 178 6.91 13.49 -4.30
CA VAL A 178 7.97 14.21 -3.57
C VAL A 178 7.56 15.64 -3.19
N PRO A 179 7.08 16.49 -4.11
CA PRO A 179 6.65 17.85 -3.75
C PRO A 179 5.45 17.83 -2.80
N TRP A 180 4.50 16.90 -2.97
CA TRP A 180 3.36 16.78 -2.09
C TRP A 180 3.75 16.37 -0.65
N PHE A 181 4.64 15.39 -0.50
CA PHE A 181 5.11 14.95 0.83
C PHE A 181 5.93 16.04 1.53
N LEU A 182 6.72 16.82 0.80
CA LEU A 182 7.42 17.98 1.34
C LEU A 182 6.44 19.06 1.81
N GLU A 183 5.44 19.40 1.01
CA GLU A 183 4.39 20.34 1.39
C GLU A 183 3.63 19.91 2.66
N LEU A 184 3.30 18.61 2.77
CA LEU A 184 2.66 18.07 3.98
C LEU A 184 3.58 18.17 5.20
N THR A 185 4.88 17.90 5.02
CA THR A 185 5.88 18.02 6.09
C THR A 185 6.02 19.45 6.56
N GLU A 186 6.06 20.43 5.65
CA GLU A 186 6.06 21.87 5.97
C GLU A 186 4.82 22.31 6.74
N LYS A 187 3.67 21.65 6.52
CA LYS A 187 2.42 21.86 7.24
C LYS A 187 2.33 21.10 8.57
N GLY A 188 3.39 20.41 8.97
CA GLY A 188 3.49 19.71 10.24
C GLY A 188 2.97 18.28 10.25
N VAL A 189 2.65 17.68 9.07
CA VAL A 189 2.33 16.26 8.96
C VAL A 189 3.62 15.46 9.02
N SER A 190 3.69 14.45 9.89
CA SER A 190 4.82 13.52 9.93
C SER A 190 4.71 12.50 8.79
N VAL A 191 5.55 12.60 7.77
CA VAL A 191 5.53 11.67 6.62
C VAL A 191 6.59 10.60 6.81
N LEU A 192 6.15 9.33 6.89
CA LEU A 192 6.99 8.14 7.02
C LEU A 192 6.80 7.21 5.81
N VAL A 193 7.92 6.76 5.24
CA VAL A 193 7.92 5.89 4.08
C VAL A 193 8.72 4.62 4.35
N GLY A 194 8.15 3.46 4.07
CA GLY A 194 8.88 2.19 4.03
C GLY A 194 9.32 1.86 2.61
N ASP A 195 10.63 1.68 2.38
CA ASP A 195 11.16 1.48 1.04
C ASP A 195 12.35 0.51 1.01
N PRO A 196 12.35 -0.52 0.12
CA PRO A 196 13.44 -1.47 -0.03
C PRO A 196 14.58 -0.97 -0.94
N GLY A 197 14.64 0.31 -1.25
CA GLY A 197 15.61 0.91 -2.16
C GLY A 197 15.10 0.98 -3.60
N ARG A 198 13.83 1.37 -3.79
CA ARG A 198 13.23 1.60 -5.11
C ARG A 198 14.00 2.68 -5.88
N ALA A 199 13.95 2.61 -7.21
CA ALA A 199 14.80 3.39 -8.11
C ALA A 199 14.65 4.92 -7.96
N TYR A 200 13.47 5.39 -7.53
CA TYR A 200 13.12 6.82 -7.48
C TYR A 200 12.96 7.37 -6.07
N LEU A 201 13.48 6.63 -5.06
CA LEU A 201 13.49 7.09 -3.67
C LEU A 201 14.35 8.37 -3.51
N PRO A 202 13.78 9.51 -3.04
CA PRO A 202 14.47 10.81 -2.94
C PRO A 202 15.34 10.90 -1.69
N LYS A 203 16.43 10.15 -1.62
CA LYS A 203 17.27 9.96 -0.41
C LYS A 203 17.76 11.27 0.22
N GLU A 204 17.98 12.30 -0.60
CA GLU A 204 18.43 13.63 -0.15
C GLU A 204 17.38 14.43 0.62
N ARG A 205 16.12 13.98 0.58
CA ARG A 205 14.97 14.57 1.30
C ARG A 205 14.54 13.73 2.50
N LEU A 206 15.35 12.73 2.86
CA LEU A 206 14.93 11.70 3.80
C LEU A 206 15.97 11.50 4.91
N ARG A 207 15.46 11.25 6.12
CA ARG A 207 16.24 10.76 7.25
C ARG A 207 15.84 9.33 7.55
N ALA A 208 16.83 8.43 7.67
CA ALA A 208 16.57 7.05 8.07
C ALA A 208 16.17 6.96 9.55
N GLU A 209 15.09 6.26 9.84
CA GLU A 209 14.58 6.00 11.19
C GLU A 209 14.95 4.58 11.66
N ALA A 210 14.76 3.57 10.79
CA ALA A 210 15.08 2.18 11.07
C ALA A 210 15.37 1.41 9.78
N THR A 211 16.09 0.29 9.90
CA THR A 211 16.34 -0.61 8.75
C THR A 211 16.13 -2.05 9.17
N TYR A 212 15.41 -2.79 8.34
CA TYR A 212 15.00 -4.17 8.55
C TYR A 212 15.47 -5.08 7.40
N GLN A 213 15.67 -6.36 7.72
CA GLN A 213 15.83 -7.42 6.74
C GLN A 213 14.48 -8.10 6.58
N VAL A 214 13.72 -7.71 5.57
CA VAL A 214 12.35 -8.17 5.37
C VAL A 214 12.34 -9.42 4.49
N PRO A 215 11.90 -10.58 5.01
CA PRO A 215 11.70 -11.76 4.19
C PRO A 215 10.60 -11.52 3.14
N VAL A 216 10.86 -11.92 1.92
CA VAL A 216 9.96 -11.79 0.78
C VAL A 216 10.02 -13.06 -0.06
N THR A 217 9.09 -13.22 -0.99
CA THR A 217 9.12 -14.35 -1.91
C THR A 217 9.76 -13.94 -3.23
N ARG A 218 10.56 -14.83 -3.85
CA ARG A 218 11.18 -14.58 -5.16
C ARG A 218 10.16 -14.39 -6.28
N ALA A 219 8.92 -14.82 -6.08
CA ALA A 219 7.85 -14.59 -7.03
C ALA A 219 7.42 -13.12 -7.11
N LEU A 220 7.54 -12.38 -6.00
CA LEU A 220 7.18 -10.96 -5.92
C LEU A 220 8.38 -10.03 -6.09
N GLU A 221 9.50 -10.43 -5.51
CA GLU A 221 10.72 -9.63 -5.48
C GLU A 221 11.87 -10.46 -6.06
N ASP A 222 12.93 -9.82 -6.53
CA ASP A 222 14.09 -10.47 -7.15
C ASP A 222 15.04 -11.17 -6.13
N SER A 223 14.66 -11.21 -4.85
CA SER A 223 15.44 -11.81 -3.76
C SER A 223 14.53 -12.44 -2.71
N GLU A 224 15.09 -13.18 -1.75
CA GLU A 224 14.37 -13.78 -0.62
C GLU A 224 14.31 -12.85 0.60
N VAL A 225 15.18 -11.84 0.63
CA VAL A 225 15.25 -10.84 1.70
C VAL A 225 15.51 -9.47 1.08
N LYS A 226 14.73 -8.48 1.46
CA LYS A 226 14.94 -7.07 1.09
C LYS A 226 15.40 -6.27 2.29
N LYS A 227 16.49 -5.54 2.10
CA LYS A 227 16.91 -4.50 3.05
C LYS A 227 15.95 -3.32 2.91
N THR A 228 15.01 -3.19 3.83
CA THR A 228 13.97 -2.16 3.83
C THR A 228 14.28 -1.12 4.89
N THR A 229 14.28 0.13 4.52
CA THR A 229 14.49 1.25 5.45
C THR A 229 13.21 2.05 5.59
N VAL A 230 12.89 2.40 6.83
CA VAL A 230 11.84 3.39 7.14
C VAL A 230 12.50 4.76 7.16
N TRP A 231 11.94 5.65 6.37
CA TRP A 231 12.43 7.00 6.14
C TRP A 231 11.42 8.02 6.62
N ARG A 232 11.91 9.13 7.13
CA ARG A 232 11.11 10.32 7.42
C ARG A 232 11.47 11.43 6.43
N PHE A 233 10.47 12.06 5.84
CA PHE A 233 10.65 13.31 5.07
C PHE A 233 11.11 14.44 6.00
N ILE A 234 12.07 15.26 5.50
CA ILE A 234 12.69 16.39 6.21
C ILE A 234 12.66 17.63 5.33
#